data_84b62ef26104b0ae92241d158875814c
#
_entry.id   84b62ef26104b0ae92241d158875814c
#
_cell.length_a   1.000
_cell.length_b   1.000
_cell.length_c   1.000
_cell.angle_alpha   90.00
_cell.angle_beta   90.00
_cell.angle_gamma   90.00
#
_symmetry.space_group_name_H-M   'P 1'
#
loop_
_entity.id
_entity.type
_entity.pdbx_description
1 polymer ?
#
loop_
_entity_poly.entity_id
_entity_poly.type
_entity_poly.pdbx_seq_one_letter_code
_entity_poly.pdbx_strand_id
1 'polypeptide(L)'
;MTPLNIPEWQSLQRHYSDLKYTSMREEFALDSGRFNRFTANCGDLFLDYSKNRITKKTMEKLVALAKSVDMSGMTERMFNGEGINNTEGRSVLHTALRNRSNAPVLVDGKDVMPAVNAVLGQMKKFCNQVHNGEWLGYTGQKITDIVNVGIGGSDLGPAMICDALEPYAVEGVGVHFVSNIDGTDLSTTLDKLKPETTLFVVASKTFTTQETLTNAESARSWFLKSAQQQDVAKHFVAVSTNAEAVAEFGIDINNMFEIWDWVGGRYSLWSAIGLPIALYVGMENFERLLDGAHEMDHHFRNQPLAENIPVIMGLLGVWYINFFGSQTQAIVPYDHSLARFPSHMQQLDMESNGKVTNRTGQRISYKTGPVIWGTPGTNGQHAYFQLIHQGTQLIPVDFVLPINSHYPEVDHQSILLANGLAQSEALMKGKNAEEVRRELVEEGFEGEELEALLPHKIFPGNRPSNTLIFAKLTPEMLGKLVALYEHKVFVQGVIWNINSFDQWGVELGKQLANAIWPELKSDGNIAVHDSSTTNLIKLIRQLRD
;
A
#
# COMPACT_ATOMS: atom_id res chain seq x y z
N MET A 1 18.88 -1.46 20.54
CA MET A 1 19.93 -0.43 20.37
C MET A 1 19.34 0.69 19.52
N THR A 2 19.60 1.97 19.82
CA THR A 2 19.14 3.07 18.96
C THR A 2 20.05 3.17 17.72
N PRO A 3 19.51 3.36 16.50
CA PRO A 3 20.32 3.47 15.29
C PRO A 3 21.32 4.64 15.35
N LEU A 4 21.03 5.71 16.10
CA LEU A 4 21.93 6.86 16.27
C LEU A 4 23.29 6.50 16.86
N ASN A 5 23.37 5.43 17.66
CA ASN A 5 24.60 4.99 18.33
C ASN A 5 25.38 3.96 17.50
N ILE A 6 24.89 3.57 16.33
CA ILE A 6 25.57 2.63 15.43
C ILE A 6 26.69 3.37 14.69
N PRO A 7 27.95 2.87 14.65
CA PRO A 7 29.05 3.53 13.96
C PRO A 7 28.77 3.82 12.49
N GLU A 8 28.07 2.91 11.80
CA GLU A 8 27.65 3.05 10.40
C GLU A 8 26.70 4.21 10.19
N TRP A 9 25.75 4.45 11.12
CA TRP A 9 24.87 5.62 11.09
C TRP A 9 25.67 6.92 11.23
N GLN A 10 26.59 6.99 12.19
CA GLN A 10 27.46 8.15 12.37
C GLN A 10 28.37 8.38 11.15
N SER A 11 28.82 7.29 10.51
CA SER A 11 29.59 7.34 9.27
C SER A 11 28.76 7.93 8.12
N LEU A 12 27.47 7.58 8.02
CA LEU A 12 26.54 8.16 7.06
C LEU A 12 26.27 9.64 7.35
N GLN A 13 26.16 10.03 8.62
CA GLN A 13 25.97 11.43 9.00
C GLN A 13 27.15 12.32 8.54
N ARG A 14 28.38 11.85 8.71
CA ARG A 14 29.58 12.53 8.19
C ARG A 14 29.57 12.57 6.67
N HIS A 15 29.29 11.44 6.03
CA HIS A 15 29.23 11.35 4.58
C HIS A 15 28.15 12.26 3.96
N TYR A 16 26.99 12.41 4.61
CA TYR A 16 25.96 13.36 4.21
C TYR A 16 26.48 14.80 4.22
N SER A 17 27.23 15.19 5.25
CA SER A 17 27.80 16.54 5.35
C SER A 17 28.72 16.88 4.17
N ASP A 18 29.43 15.90 3.65
CA ASP A 18 30.32 16.04 2.48
C ASP A 18 29.52 16.09 1.17
N LEU A 19 28.43 15.32 1.08
CA LEU A 19 27.71 15.05 -0.18
C LEU A 19 26.48 15.95 -0.39
N LYS A 20 25.93 16.58 0.65
CA LYS A 20 24.65 17.32 0.58
C LYS A 20 24.60 18.45 -0.46
N TYR A 21 25.75 18.92 -0.92
CA TYR A 21 25.85 19.98 -1.95
C TYR A 21 26.21 19.44 -3.35
N THR A 22 26.42 18.13 -3.50
CA THR A 22 26.76 17.53 -4.79
C THR A 22 25.56 17.59 -5.74
N SER A 23 25.81 17.91 -6.98
CA SER A 23 24.81 17.98 -8.03
C SER A 23 24.73 16.66 -8.79
N MET A 24 23.53 16.07 -8.87
CA MET A 24 23.32 14.88 -9.72
C MET A 24 23.63 15.13 -11.18
N ARG A 25 23.38 16.35 -11.68
CA ARG A 25 23.71 16.76 -13.05
C ARG A 25 25.23 16.63 -13.34
N GLU A 26 26.05 17.07 -12.38
CA GLU A 26 27.51 16.94 -12.47
C GLU A 26 27.96 15.49 -12.36
N GLU A 27 27.37 14.73 -11.42
CA GLU A 27 27.64 13.30 -11.27
C GLU A 27 27.35 12.49 -12.55
N PHE A 28 26.25 12.80 -13.26
CA PHE A 28 25.95 12.17 -14.55
C PHE A 28 26.92 12.62 -15.66
N ALA A 29 27.38 13.85 -15.64
CA ALA A 29 28.35 14.36 -16.61
C ALA A 29 29.74 13.72 -16.42
N LEU A 30 30.12 13.42 -15.17
CA LEU A 30 31.41 12.82 -14.83
C LEU A 30 31.43 11.29 -14.94
N ASP A 31 30.28 10.65 -14.87
CA ASP A 31 30.15 9.18 -14.80
C ASP A 31 29.13 8.64 -15.82
N SER A 32 29.59 8.37 -17.03
CA SER A 32 28.77 7.76 -18.09
C SER A 32 28.25 6.36 -17.75
N GLY A 33 28.87 5.66 -16.79
CA GLY A 33 28.46 4.34 -16.30
C GLY A 33 27.49 4.39 -15.13
N ARG A 34 27.03 5.58 -14.70
CA ARG A 34 26.18 5.77 -13.52
C ARG A 34 24.88 4.97 -13.59
N PHE A 35 24.19 4.98 -14.72
CA PHE A 35 22.98 4.17 -14.93
C PHE A 35 23.25 2.69 -14.64
N ASN A 36 24.25 2.09 -15.29
CA ASN A 36 24.55 0.66 -15.11
C ASN A 36 24.98 0.29 -13.68
N ARG A 37 25.50 1.25 -12.92
CA ARG A 37 25.94 1.04 -11.54
C ARG A 37 24.78 1.09 -10.54
N PHE A 38 23.75 1.86 -10.83
CA PHE A 38 22.64 2.11 -9.94
C PHE A 38 21.33 1.60 -10.52
N THR A 39 21.36 0.34 -10.94
CA THR A 39 20.20 -0.43 -11.40
C THR A 39 20.17 -1.80 -10.71
N ALA A 40 18.97 -2.37 -10.57
CA ALA A 40 18.76 -3.72 -10.08
C ALA A 40 17.53 -4.31 -10.76
N ASN A 41 17.40 -5.64 -10.78
CA ASN A 41 16.24 -6.31 -11.35
C ASN A 41 15.79 -7.51 -10.51
N CYS A 42 14.49 -7.81 -10.57
CA CYS A 42 13.88 -9.02 -10.06
C CYS A 42 13.01 -9.61 -11.17
N GLY A 43 13.56 -10.61 -11.88
CA GLY A 43 12.94 -11.11 -13.10
C GLY A 43 12.75 -9.98 -14.12
N ASP A 44 11.53 -9.72 -14.48
CA ASP A 44 11.09 -8.71 -15.45
C ASP A 44 10.78 -7.32 -14.84
N LEU A 45 10.94 -7.14 -13.54
CA LEU A 45 10.89 -5.84 -12.87
C LEU A 45 12.29 -5.24 -12.81
N PHE A 46 12.46 -4.06 -13.39
CA PHE A 46 13.71 -3.32 -13.41
C PHE A 46 13.58 -2.04 -12.57
N LEU A 47 14.56 -1.78 -11.71
CA LEU A 47 14.72 -0.56 -10.93
C LEU A 47 15.90 0.26 -11.44
N ASP A 48 15.64 1.49 -11.86
CA ASP A 48 16.66 2.54 -12.00
C ASP A 48 16.62 3.46 -10.78
N TYR A 49 17.67 3.46 -9.98
CA TYR A 49 17.85 4.38 -8.86
C TYR A 49 19.06 5.32 -9.05
N SER A 50 19.52 5.47 -10.29
CA SER A 50 20.65 6.32 -10.64
C SER A 50 20.41 7.80 -10.41
N LYS A 51 19.13 8.25 -10.47
CA LYS A 51 18.71 9.63 -10.23
C LYS A 51 18.48 9.91 -8.74
N ASN A 52 19.40 9.43 -7.90
CA ASN A 52 19.43 9.70 -6.47
C ASN A 52 20.70 10.44 -6.08
N ARG A 53 20.66 11.19 -4.98
CA ARG A 53 21.81 11.91 -4.42
C ARG A 53 22.73 10.95 -3.66
N ILE A 54 23.38 10.08 -4.40
CA ILE A 54 24.22 8.97 -3.92
C ILE A 54 25.47 8.83 -4.77
N THR A 55 26.49 8.24 -4.18
CA THR A 55 27.69 7.71 -4.85
C THR A 55 27.83 6.23 -4.53
N LYS A 56 28.79 5.54 -5.17
CA LYS A 56 29.15 4.16 -4.80
C LYS A 56 29.43 4.03 -3.30
N LYS A 57 30.19 4.98 -2.74
CA LYS A 57 30.52 5.04 -1.31
C LYS A 57 29.26 5.21 -0.42
N THR A 58 28.24 5.95 -0.90
CA THR A 58 26.97 6.08 -0.19
C THR A 58 26.30 4.72 -0.06
N MET A 59 26.17 3.98 -1.15
CA MET A 59 25.55 2.66 -1.13
C MET A 59 26.33 1.65 -0.30
N GLU A 60 27.65 1.65 -0.38
CA GLU A 60 28.50 0.81 0.48
C GLU A 60 28.24 1.07 1.98
N LYS A 61 28.08 2.34 2.39
CA LYS A 61 27.76 2.70 3.76
C LYS A 61 26.33 2.35 4.18
N LEU A 62 25.36 2.52 3.30
CA LEU A 62 23.97 2.13 3.53
C LEU A 62 23.84 0.60 3.68
N VAL A 63 24.51 -0.16 2.84
CA VAL A 63 24.58 -1.63 2.98
C VAL A 63 25.31 -2.04 4.27
N ALA A 64 26.37 -1.33 4.66
CA ALA A 64 27.03 -1.58 5.93
C ALA A 64 26.08 -1.32 7.13
N LEU A 65 25.24 -0.27 7.08
CA LEU A 65 24.20 -0.05 8.07
C LEU A 65 23.20 -1.20 8.13
N ALA A 66 22.71 -1.70 6.99
CA ALA A 66 21.81 -2.85 6.95
C ALA A 66 22.44 -4.10 7.58
N LYS A 67 23.71 -4.35 7.30
CA LYS A 67 24.47 -5.45 7.93
C LYS A 67 24.60 -5.30 9.45
N SER A 68 24.87 -4.08 9.92
CA SER A 68 25.08 -3.80 11.36
C SER A 68 23.82 -3.98 12.22
N VAL A 69 22.62 -3.93 11.60
CA VAL A 69 21.34 -4.20 12.26
C VAL A 69 20.84 -5.64 12.03
N ASP A 70 21.70 -6.52 11.53
CA ASP A 70 21.37 -7.93 11.23
C ASP A 70 20.15 -8.08 10.30
N MET A 71 20.12 -7.31 9.20
CA MET A 71 19.01 -7.33 8.23
C MET A 71 18.70 -8.75 7.74
N SER A 72 19.72 -9.51 7.37
CA SER A 72 19.54 -10.89 6.87
C SER A 72 18.98 -11.80 7.96
N GLY A 73 19.46 -11.72 9.20
CA GLY A 73 18.91 -12.49 10.31
C GLY A 73 17.46 -12.12 10.62
N MET A 74 17.12 -10.83 10.57
CA MET A 74 15.73 -10.38 10.75
C MET A 74 14.81 -10.86 9.62
N THR A 75 15.30 -10.90 8.38
CA THR A 75 14.59 -11.49 7.24
C THR A 75 14.31 -12.97 7.50
N GLU A 76 15.33 -13.75 7.87
CA GLU A 76 15.15 -15.18 8.17
C GLU A 76 14.16 -15.41 9.31
N ARG A 77 14.20 -14.61 10.39
CA ARG A 77 13.23 -14.71 11.50
C ARG A 77 11.79 -14.50 11.02
N MET A 78 11.55 -13.54 10.12
CA MET A 78 10.22 -13.32 9.55
C MET A 78 9.76 -14.55 8.75
N PHE A 79 10.58 -15.05 7.83
CA PHE A 79 10.23 -16.19 6.97
C PHE A 79 10.08 -17.51 7.74
N ASN A 80 10.81 -17.67 8.84
CA ASN A 80 10.77 -18.87 9.68
C ASN A 80 9.66 -18.84 10.74
N GLY A 81 8.82 -17.80 10.76
CA GLY A 81 7.67 -17.73 11.66
C GLY A 81 8.00 -17.35 13.12
N GLU A 82 9.16 -16.74 13.36
CA GLU A 82 9.46 -16.23 14.70
C GLU A 82 8.52 -15.08 15.08
N GLY A 83 8.23 -14.92 16.37
CA GLY A 83 7.36 -13.87 16.91
C GLY A 83 7.98 -12.47 16.85
N ILE A 84 8.22 -11.95 15.64
CA ILE A 84 8.87 -10.65 15.44
C ILE A 84 7.95 -9.46 15.71
N ASN A 85 6.65 -9.63 15.78
CA ASN A 85 5.70 -8.65 16.31
C ASN A 85 5.66 -8.81 17.85
N ASN A 86 6.63 -8.21 18.53
CA ASN A 86 6.88 -8.44 19.96
C ASN A 86 5.85 -7.76 20.87
N THR A 87 5.11 -6.74 20.43
CA THR A 87 4.10 -6.06 21.26
C THR A 87 2.78 -6.83 21.33
N GLU A 88 2.50 -7.67 20.34
CA GLU A 88 1.33 -8.55 20.31
C GLU A 88 1.71 -10.04 20.51
N GLY A 89 3.01 -10.36 20.59
CA GLY A 89 3.50 -11.74 20.76
C GLY A 89 3.19 -12.65 19.58
N ARG A 90 3.23 -12.14 18.34
CA ARG A 90 2.80 -12.87 17.14
C ARG A 90 3.91 -13.01 16.11
N SER A 91 3.83 -14.08 15.33
CA SER A 91 4.55 -14.21 14.07
C SER A 91 4.02 -13.22 13.04
N VAL A 92 4.78 -12.98 11.97
CA VAL A 92 4.41 -12.11 10.84
C VAL A 92 4.60 -12.92 9.56
N LEU A 93 3.52 -13.51 9.05
CA LEU A 93 3.59 -14.55 8.02
C LEU A 93 2.72 -14.28 6.79
N HIS A 94 2.56 -13.02 6.40
CA HIS A 94 1.98 -12.72 5.09
C HIS A 94 2.74 -13.40 3.94
N THR A 95 4.03 -13.69 4.11
CA THR A 95 4.86 -14.45 3.16
C THR A 95 4.42 -15.92 3.04
N ALA A 96 3.91 -16.55 4.12
CA ALA A 96 3.39 -17.91 4.07
C ALA A 96 2.11 -18.01 3.22
N LEU A 97 1.27 -16.96 3.19
CA LEU A 97 0.03 -16.93 2.39
C LEU A 97 0.29 -17.04 0.87
N ARG A 98 1.49 -16.65 0.44
CA ARG A 98 1.92 -16.66 -0.96
C ARG A 98 3.13 -17.57 -1.20
N ASN A 99 3.40 -18.49 -0.26
CA ASN A 99 4.47 -19.47 -0.40
C ASN A 99 4.08 -20.56 -1.40
N ARG A 100 4.59 -20.44 -2.62
CA ARG A 100 4.31 -21.39 -3.73
C ARG A 100 5.23 -22.60 -3.74
N SER A 101 6.28 -22.60 -2.93
CA SER A 101 7.19 -23.75 -2.78
C SER A 101 6.60 -24.89 -1.93
N ASN A 102 5.57 -24.62 -1.14
CA ASN A 102 5.00 -25.50 -0.13
C ASN A 102 6.02 -25.98 0.93
N ALA A 103 7.18 -25.35 1.04
CA ALA A 103 8.11 -25.60 2.12
C ALA A 103 7.41 -25.29 3.46
N PRO A 104 7.58 -26.13 4.51
CA PRO A 104 6.97 -25.91 5.81
C PRO A 104 7.34 -24.55 6.41
N VAL A 105 6.35 -23.88 7.00
CA VAL A 105 6.54 -22.65 7.78
C VAL A 105 5.98 -22.91 9.18
N LEU A 106 6.81 -22.78 10.21
CA LEU A 106 6.46 -23.20 11.55
C LEU A 106 6.06 -22.01 12.44
N VAL A 107 4.91 -22.13 13.10
CA VAL A 107 4.49 -21.26 14.20
C VAL A 107 4.29 -22.15 15.42
N ASP A 108 5.02 -21.89 16.50
CA ASP A 108 5.00 -22.71 17.72
C ASP A 108 5.17 -24.22 17.44
N GLY A 109 6.04 -24.56 16.49
CA GLY A 109 6.33 -25.92 16.06
C GLY A 109 5.28 -26.59 15.18
N LYS A 110 4.23 -25.88 14.76
CA LYS A 110 3.19 -26.38 13.86
C LYS A 110 3.36 -25.76 12.47
N ASP A 111 3.30 -26.61 11.43
CA ASP A 111 3.31 -26.15 10.06
C ASP A 111 1.97 -25.50 9.69
N VAL A 112 2.02 -24.22 9.25
CA VAL A 112 0.83 -23.46 8.85
C VAL A 112 0.41 -23.71 7.39
N MET A 113 1.29 -24.27 6.57
CA MET A 113 1.03 -24.42 5.13
C MET A 113 -0.15 -25.32 4.78
N PRO A 114 -0.42 -26.42 5.50
CA PRO A 114 -1.63 -27.23 5.25
C PRO A 114 -2.93 -26.43 5.40
N ALA A 115 -3.03 -25.57 6.44
CA ALA A 115 -4.19 -24.72 6.66
C ALA A 115 -4.32 -23.64 5.57
N VAL A 116 -3.21 -22.98 5.20
CA VAL A 116 -3.18 -21.99 4.09
C VAL A 116 -3.68 -22.61 2.80
N ASN A 117 -3.17 -23.80 2.44
CA ASN A 117 -3.57 -24.49 1.22
C ASN A 117 -5.04 -24.97 1.27
N ALA A 118 -5.54 -25.35 2.44
CA ALA A 118 -6.94 -25.73 2.60
C ALA A 118 -7.89 -24.55 2.32
N VAL A 119 -7.56 -23.36 2.83
CA VAL A 119 -8.35 -22.14 2.57
C VAL A 119 -8.26 -21.72 1.10
N LEU A 120 -7.08 -21.76 0.46
CA LEU A 120 -6.94 -21.50 -0.98
C LEU A 120 -7.77 -22.50 -1.80
N GLY A 121 -7.79 -23.78 -1.41
CA GLY A 121 -8.64 -24.81 -2.04
C GLY A 121 -10.14 -24.54 -1.86
N GLN A 122 -10.56 -24.08 -0.67
CA GLN A 122 -11.94 -23.66 -0.40
C GLN A 122 -12.32 -22.44 -1.28
N MET A 123 -11.48 -21.42 -1.36
CA MET A 123 -11.70 -20.26 -2.23
C MET A 123 -11.83 -20.69 -3.68
N LYS A 124 -10.93 -21.55 -4.17
CA LYS A 124 -10.97 -22.06 -5.56
C LYS A 124 -12.27 -22.79 -5.87
N LYS A 125 -12.71 -23.67 -4.97
CA LYS A 125 -13.97 -24.37 -5.12
C LYS A 125 -15.15 -23.40 -5.17
N PHE A 126 -15.20 -22.44 -4.27
CA PHE A 126 -16.27 -21.44 -4.19
C PHE A 126 -16.30 -20.53 -5.42
N CYS A 127 -15.16 -19.99 -5.86
CA CYS A 127 -15.07 -19.19 -7.07
C CYS A 127 -15.57 -19.96 -8.30
N ASN A 128 -15.18 -21.24 -8.47
CA ASN A 128 -15.64 -22.08 -9.56
C ASN A 128 -17.16 -22.29 -9.52
N GLN A 129 -17.74 -22.53 -8.34
CA GLN A 129 -19.19 -22.68 -8.18
C GLN A 129 -19.95 -21.41 -8.59
N VAL A 130 -19.44 -20.22 -8.21
CA VAL A 130 -20.03 -18.93 -8.59
C VAL A 130 -19.92 -18.71 -10.11
N HIS A 131 -18.74 -18.88 -10.69
CA HIS A 131 -18.48 -18.61 -12.10
C HIS A 131 -19.23 -19.59 -13.02
N ASN A 132 -19.29 -20.87 -12.66
CA ASN A 132 -20.00 -21.90 -13.44
C ASN A 132 -21.55 -21.82 -13.27
N GLY A 133 -22.04 -20.99 -12.32
CA GLY A 133 -23.47 -20.92 -12.02
C GLY A 133 -23.99 -22.13 -11.27
N GLU A 134 -23.13 -22.80 -10.50
CA GLU A 134 -23.51 -23.83 -9.53
C GLU A 134 -23.94 -23.20 -8.20
N TRP A 135 -23.37 -22.06 -7.86
CA TRP A 135 -23.81 -21.21 -6.76
C TRP A 135 -24.82 -20.19 -7.29
N LEU A 136 -26.07 -20.33 -6.87
CA LEU A 136 -27.18 -19.51 -7.34
C LEU A 136 -27.77 -18.68 -6.20
N GLY A 137 -28.24 -17.49 -6.52
CA GLY A 137 -29.05 -16.68 -5.64
C GLY A 137 -30.39 -17.36 -5.27
N TYR A 138 -31.13 -16.76 -4.35
CA TYR A 138 -32.36 -17.33 -3.80
C TYR A 138 -33.46 -17.55 -4.87
N THR A 139 -33.43 -16.81 -5.97
CA THR A 139 -34.34 -16.97 -7.10
C THR A 139 -33.87 -17.97 -8.13
N GLY A 140 -32.70 -18.59 -7.95
CA GLY A 140 -32.09 -19.49 -8.94
C GLY A 140 -31.31 -18.76 -10.03
N GLN A 141 -31.09 -17.45 -9.92
CA GLN A 141 -30.28 -16.68 -10.86
C GLN A 141 -28.79 -16.76 -10.47
N LYS A 142 -27.91 -16.61 -11.47
CA LYS A 142 -26.45 -16.51 -11.24
C LYS A 142 -26.12 -15.24 -10.48
N ILE A 143 -25.08 -15.31 -9.64
CA ILE A 143 -24.49 -14.13 -9.02
C ILE A 143 -23.73 -13.34 -10.09
N THR A 144 -24.02 -12.04 -10.17
CA THR A 144 -23.38 -11.09 -11.09
C THR A 144 -22.60 -10.00 -10.38
N ASP A 145 -22.93 -9.74 -9.11
CA ASP A 145 -22.35 -8.65 -8.36
C ASP A 145 -21.79 -9.13 -7.01
N ILE A 146 -20.55 -8.81 -6.75
CA ILE A 146 -19.85 -9.11 -5.50
C ILE A 146 -19.69 -7.79 -4.72
N VAL A 147 -20.19 -7.73 -3.50
CA VAL A 147 -20.01 -6.58 -2.60
C VAL A 147 -19.11 -6.97 -1.46
N ASN A 148 -17.90 -6.43 -1.43
CA ASN A 148 -17.01 -6.56 -0.30
C ASN A 148 -17.35 -5.54 0.77
N VAL A 149 -17.71 -6.01 1.97
CA VAL A 149 -17.97 -5.14 3.14
C VAL A 149 -16.80 -5.31 4.11
N GLY A 150 -15.91 -4.35 4.13
CA GLY A 150 -14.68 -4.40 4.95
C GLY A 150 -14.04 -3.02 5.03
N ILE A 151 -13.13 -2.79 5.97
CA ILE A 151 -12.45 -1.50 6.16
C ILE A 151 -10.94 -1.69 6.33
N GLY A 152 -10.16 -0.67 6.00
CA GLY A 152 -8.71 -0.68 6.13
C GLY A 152 -8.07 -1.78 5.28
N GLY A 153 -7.36 -2.74 5.90
CA GLY A 153 -6.70 -3.84 5.17
C GLY A 153 -7.68 -4.81 4.47
N SER A 154 -8.93 -4.86 4.92
CA SER A 154 -10.00 -5.65 4.27
C SER A 154 -10.67 -4.93 3.09
N ASP A 155 -10.24 -3.71 2.77
CA ASP A 155 -10.75 -2.89 1.67
C ASP A 155 -9.63 -2.44 0.73
N LEU A 156 -8.65 -1.65 1.23
CA LEU A 156 -7.67 -0.93 0.42
C LEU A 156 -6.87 -1.84 -0.54
N GLY A 157 -6.38 -2.98 -0.03
CA GLY A 157 -5.64 -3.94 -0.85
C GLY A 157 -6.53 -4.59 -1.91
N PRO A 158 -7.63 -5.25 -1.53
CA PRO A 158 -8.56 -5.85 -2.48
C PRO A 158 -9.11 -4.88 -3.53
N ALA A 159 -9.54 -3.68 -3.14
CA ALA A 159 -10.05 -2.67 -4.07
C ALA A 159 -8.97 -2.22 -5.07
N MET A 160 -7.75 -1.99 -4.60
CA MET A 160 -6.62 -1.62 -5.45
C MET A 160 -6.31 -2.71 -6.48
N ILE A 161 -6.29 -3.99 -6.05
CA ILE A 161 -6.01 -5.12 -6.95
C ILE A 161 -7.12 -5.28 -7.99
N CYS A 162 -8.40 -5.16 -7.59
CA CYS A 162 -9.52 -5.27 -8.53
C CYS A 162 -9.47 -4.16 -9.58
N ASP A 163 -9.24 -2.91 -9.19
CA ASP A 163 -9.09 -1.80 -10.14
C ASP A 163 -7.90 -2.03 -11.09
N ALA A 164 -6.76 -2.46 -10.54
CA ALA A 164 -5.53 -2.66 -11.31
C ALA A 164 -5.63 -3.83 -12.31
N LEU A 165 -6.41 -4.85 -11.97
CA LEU A 165 -6.57 -6.06 -12.78
C LEU A 165 -7.93 -6.14 -13.51
N GLU A 166 -8.63 -5.02 -13.68
CA GLU A 166 -9.88 -4.95 -14.43
C GLU A 166 -9.80 -5.64 -15.81
N PRO A 167 -8.70 -5.52 -16.58
CA PRO A 167 -8.55 -6.24 -17.85
C PRO A 167 -8.59 -7.77 -17.76
N TYR A 168 -8.48 -8.32 -16.55
CA TYR A 168 -8.55 -9.76 -16.26
C TYR A 168 -9.88 -10.17 -15.62
N ALA A 169 -10.85 -9.25 -15.54
CA ALA A 169 -12.15 -9.53 -14.93
C ALA A 169 -12.88 -10.67 -15.61
N VAL A 170 -13.56 -11.49 -14.81
CA VAL A 170 -14.45 -12.53 -15.32
C VAL A 170 -15.68 -11.87 -15.94
N GLU A 171 -15.99 -12.23 -17.17
CA GLU A 171 -17.11 -11.65 -17.91
C GLU A 171 -18.44 -11.83 -17.14
N GLY A 172 -19.18 -10.74 -17.00
CA GLY A 172 -20.48 -10.71 -16.34
C GLY A 172 -20.41 -10.69 -14.79
N VAL A 173 -19.22 -10.52 -14.19
CA VAL A 173 -19.05 -10.36 -12.75
C VAL A 173 -18.60 -8.94 -12.44
N GLY A 174 -19.39 -8.21 -11.66
CA GLY A 174 -19.04 -6.90 -11.09
C GLY A 174 -18.51 -7.03 -9.65
N VAL A 175 -17.63 -6.11 -9.23
CA VAL A 175 -17.16 -6.03 -7.85
C VAL A 175 -17.36 -4.62 -7.30
N HIS A 176 -17.82 -4.54 -6.06
CA HIS A 176 -18.10 -3.29 -5.36
C HIS A 176 -17.48 -3.35 -3.96
N PHE A 177 -17.03 -2.21 -3.46
CA PHE A 177 -16.40 -2.11 -2.16
C PHE A 177 -17.16 -1.11 -1.30
N VAL A 178 -17.54 -1.53 -0.09
CA VAL A 178 -18.21 -0.71 0.92
C VAL A 178 -17.37 -0.74 2.18
N SER A 179 -16.77 0.39 2.50
CA SER A 179 -15.80 0.49 3.61
C SER A 179 -16.16 1.57 4.63
N ASN A 180 -16.76 2.67 4.18
CA ASN A 180 -17.05 3.80 5.06
C ASN A 180 -18.36 3.56 5.84
N ILE A 181 -18.39 4.04 7.10
CA ILE A 181 -19.62 4.07 7.92
C ILE A 181 -20.61 5.15 7.46
N ASP A 182 -20.19 6.07 6.58
CA ASP A 182 -21.12 7.01 5.92
C ASP A 182 -22.11 6.21 5.07
N GLY A 183 -23.39 6.33 5.41
CA GLY A 183 -24.47 5.63 4.72
C GLY A 183 -24.54 5.89 3.21
N THR A 184 -23.92 6.97 2.70
CA THR A 184 -23.82 7.27 1.27
C THR A 184 -23.06 6.18 0.54
N ASP A 185 -21.96 5.65 1.12
CA ASP A 185 -21.13 4.61 0.50
C ASP A 185 -21.95 3.33 0.22
N LEU A 186 -22.63 2.82 1.24
CA LEU A 186 -23.49 1.65 1.08
C LEU A 186 -24.70 1.93 0.18
N SER A 187 -25.43 3.03 0.41
CA SER A 187 -26.69 3.32 -0.30
C SER A 187 -26.47 3.48 -1.80
N THR A 188 -25.46 4.27 -2.21
CA THR A 188 -25.15 4.50 -3.63
C THR A 188 -24.66 3.24 -4.33
N THR A 189 -24.10 2.29 -3.59
CA THR A 189 -23.72 0.97 -4.08
C THR A 189 -24.97 0.12 -4.28
N LEU A 190 -25.82 -0.03 -3.26
CA LEU A 190 -26.99 -0.88 -3.29
C LEU A 190 -28.05 -0.42 -4.31
N ASP A 191 -28.16 0.88 -4.59
CA ASP A 191 -29.10 1.44 -5.57
C ASP A 191 -28.86 0.94 -7.00
N LYS A 192 -27.67 0.43 -7.29
CA LYS A 192 -27.28 -0.11 -8.60
C LYS A 192 -27.44 -1.62 -8.70
N LEU A 193 -27.74 -2.30 -7.59
CA LEU A 193 -27.68 -3.74 -7.45
C LEU A 193 -29.08 -4.37 -7.33
N LYS A 194 -29.13 -5.67 -7.64
CA LYS A 194 -30.33 -6.49 -7.48
C LYS A 194 -30.09 -7.54 -6.40
N PRO A 195 -30.95 -7.62 -5.36
CA PRO A 195 -30.79 -8.60 -4.29
C PRO A 195 -30.62 -10.04 -4.79
N GLU A 196 -31.28 -10.39 -5.89
CA GLU A 196 -31.32 -11.75 -6.46
C GLU A 196 -29.97 -12.22 -6.99
N THR A 197 -29.10 -11.29 -7.38
CA THR A 197 -27.83 -11.60 -8.06
C THR A 197 -26.61 -11.05 -7.33
N THR A 198 -26.80 -10.50 -6.12
CA THR A 198 -25.71 -9.89 -5.32
C THR A 198 -25.20 -10.85 -4.25
N LEU A 199 -23.89 -11.02 -4.15
CA LEU A 199 -23.18 -11.76 -3.11
C LEU A 199 -22.39 -10.79 -2.24
N PHE A 200 -22.58 -10.83 -0.93
CA PHE A 200 -21.84 -10.05 0.04
C PHE A 200 -20.69 -10.84 0.66
N VAL A 201 -19.49 -10.30 0.65
CA VAL A 201 -18.31 -10.80 1.36
C VAL A 201 -18.08 -9.92 2.58
N VAL A 202 -18.44 -10.41 3.77
CA VAL A 202 -18.24 -9.67 5.04
C VAL A 202 -16.84 -9.97 5.55
N ALA A 203 -15.91 -9.03 5.34
CA ALA A 203 -14.50 -9.21 5.60
C ALA A 203 -14.09 -8.52 6.92
N SER A 204 -14.09 -9.25 8.03
CA SER A 204 -13.70 -8.76 9.36
C SER A 204 -13.01 -9.86 10.15
N LYS A 205 -11.70 -9.68 10.43
CA LYS A 205 -10.88 -10.69 11.11
C LYS A 205 -11.50 -11.17 12.43
N THR A 206 -11.95 -10.24 13.28
CA THR A 206 -12.55 -10.55 14.58
C THR A 206 -14.08 -10.63 14.55
N PHE A 207 -14.69 -10.22 13.44
CA PHE A 207 -16.13 -10.04 13.28
C PHE A 207 -16.74 -9.13 14.36
N THR A 208 -15.98 -8.08 14.75
CA THR A 208 -16.38 -7.10 15.79
C THR A 208 -16.15 -5.65 15.34
N THR A 209 -15.63 -5.43 14.13
CA THR A 209 -15.36 -4.09 13.60
C THR A 209 -16.67 -3.36 13.36
N GLN A 210 -16.89 -2.27 14.09
CA GLN A 210 -18.17 -1.55 14.13
C GLN A 210 -18.66 -1.13 12.73
N GLU A 211 -17.78 -0.52 11.93
CA GLU A 211 -18.09 -0.04 10.58
C GLU A 211 -18.53 -1.19 9.68
N THR A 212 -17.78 -2.28 9.69
CA THR A 212 -18.07 -3.47 8.86
C THR A 212 -19.40 -4.11 9.25
N LEU A 213 -19.64 -4.31 10.56
CA LEU A 213 -20.88 -4.93 11.02
C LEU A 213 -22.10 -4.05 10.77
N THR A 214 -22.01 -2.73 11.00
CA THR A 214 -23.10 -1.81 10.72
C THR A 214 -23.47 -1.81 9.24
N ASN A 215 -22.48 -1.77 8.35
CA ASN A 215 -22.71 -1.85 6.91
C ASN A 215 -23.26 -3.22 6.50
N ALA A 216 -22.74 -4.32 7.06
CA ALA A 216 -23.24 -5.67 6.78
C ALA A 216 -24.70 -5.87 7.24
N GLU A 217 -25.07 -5.38 8.44
CA GLU A 217 -26.45 -5.41 8.95
C GLU A 217 -27.40 -4.57 8.08
N SER A 218 -26.94 -3.41 7.62
CA SER A 218 -27.70 -2.55 6.72
C SER A 218 -27.89 -3.21 5.35
N ALA A 219 -26.85 -3.83 4.80
CA ALA A 219 -26.92 -4.61 3.56
C ALA A 219 -27.86 -5.81 3.71
N ARG A 220 -27.81 -6.54 4.84
CA ARG A 220 -28.71 -7.63 5.15
C ARG A 220 -30.17 -7.15 5.25
N SER A 221 -30.39 -6.00 5.91
CA SER A 221 -31.73 -5.40 6.00
C SER A 221 -32.28 -5.00 4.62
N TRP A 222 -31.43 -4.48 3.72
CA TRP A 222 -31.79 -4.22 2.34
C TRP A 222 -32.14 -5.50 1.59
N PHE A 223 -31.34 -6.55 1.72
CA PHE A 223 -31.56 -7.86 1.09
C PHE A 223 -32.89 -8.48 1.56
N LEU A 224 -33.18 -8.44 2.85
CA LEU A 224 -34.39 -9.03 3.45
C LEU A 224 -35.70 -8.28 3.10
N LYS A 225 -35.65 -7.13 2.41
CA LYS A 225 -36.85 -6.52 1.82
C LYS A 225 -37.42 -7.35 0.66
N SER A 226 -36.59 -8.17 0.02
CA SER A 226 -36.95 -8.98 -1.16
C SER A 226 -36.80 -10.49 -0.94
N ALA A 227 -36.10 -10.91 0.13
CA ALA A 227 -35.74 -12.30 0.40
C ALA A 227 -36.11 -12.69 1.84
N GLN A 228 -36.00 -13.97 2.18
CA GLN A 228 -36.26 -14.49 3.51
C GLN A 228 -34.96 -14.74 4.28
N GLN A 229 -35.05 -14.87 5.61
CA GLN A 229 -33.91 -15.11 6.50
C GLN A 229 -33.06 -16.34 6.08
N GLN A 230 -33.70 -17.40 5.65
CA GLN A 230 -33.01 -18.64 5.19
C GLN A 230 -32.20 -18.43 3.90
N ASP A 231 -32.49 -17.38 3.14
CA ASP A 231 -31.80 -17.07 1.88
C ASP A 231 -30.46 -16.34 2.11
N VAL A 232 -30.23 -15.81 3.32
CA VAL A 232 -28.98 -15.14 3.70
C VAL A 232 -27.78 -16.05 3.43
N ALA A 233 -27.89 -17.36 3.71
CA ALA A 233 -26.81 -18.32 3.48
C ALA A 233 -26.37 -18.45 2.01
N LYS A 234 -27.18 -17.98 1.05
CA LYS A 234 -26.86 -17.99 -0.39
C LYS A 234 -26.24 -16.67 -0.87
N HIS A 235 -26.33 -15.62 -0.08
CA HIS A 235 -25.95 -14.28 -0.47
C HIS A 235 -24.92 -13.61 0.44
N PHE A 236 -24.58 -14.26 1.55
CA PHE A 236 -23.58 -13.73 2.47
C PHE A 236 -22.55 -14.81 2.79
N VAL A 237 -21.28 -14.44 2.64
CA VAL A 237 -20.12 -15.22 3.07
C VAL A 237 -19.25 -14.37 3.98
N ALA A 238 -18.43 -14.99 4.82
CA ALA A 238 -17.60 -14.28 5.77
C ALA A 238 -16.12 -14.63 5.62
N VAL A 239 -15.26 -13.66 5.89
CA VAL A 239 -13.83 -13.87 6.13
C VAL A 239 -13.53 -13.47 7.56
N SER A 240 -13.25 -14.44 8.43
CA SER A 240 -13.10 -14.22 9.87
C SER A 240 -12.30 -15.32 10.57
N THR A 241 -11.93 -15.04 11.84
CA THR A 241 -11.46 -16.03 12.83
C THR A 241 -12.58 -16.45 13.79
N ASN A 242 -13.75 -15.78 13.76
CA ASN A 242 -14.78 -15.88 14.78
C ASN A 242 -16.06 -16.54 14.23
N ALA A 243 -16.07 -17.88 14.23
CA ALA A 243 -17.18 -18.67 13.71
C ALA A 243 -18.50 -18.45 14.49
N GLU A 244 -18.43 -18.18 15.80
CA GLU A 244 -19.62 -17.96 16.64
C GLU A 244 -20.35 -16.66 16.23
N ALA A 245 -19.62 -15.56 16.12
CA ALA A 245 -20.20 -14.28 15.69
C ALA A 245 -20.70 -14.33 14.22
N VAL A 246 -20.04 -15.09 13.35
CA VAL A 246 -20.47 -15.31 11.96
C VAL A 246 -21.81 -16.06 11.94
N ALA A 247 -21.96 -17.11 12.76
CA ALA A 247 -23.19 -17.88 12.88
C ALA A 247 -24.36 -17.02 13.47
N GLU A 248 -24.07 -16.21 14.50
CA GLU A 248 -25.05 -15.28 15.10
C GLU A 248 -25.55 -14.26 14.09
N PHE A 249 -24.71 -13.77 13.18
CA PHE A 249 -25.12 -12.90 12.10
C PHE A 249 -26.08 -13.60 11.10
N GLY A 250 -26.07 -14.92 11.04
CA GLY A 250 -26.91 -15.74 10.16
C GLY A 250 -26.19 -16.22 8.89
N ILE A 251 -24.87 -16.12 8.82
CA ILE A 251 -24.05 -16.70 7.76
C ILE A 251 -23.79 -18.16 8.11
N ASP A 252 -23.94 -19.05 7.13
CA ASP A 252 -23.54 -20.45 7.29
C ASP A 252 -22.02 -20.56 7.50
N ILE A 253 -21.61 -21.20 8.57
CA ILE A 253 -20.17 -21.38 8.91
C ILE A 253 -19.41 -22.16 7.82
N ASN A 254 -20.07 -22.95 6.99
CA ASN A 254 -19.45 -23.59 5.83
C ASN A 254 -19.06 -22.56 4.75
N ASN A 255 -19.64 -21.37 4.78
CA ASN A 255 -19.36 -20.22 3.91
C ASN A 255 -18.43 -19.21 4.60
N MET A 256 -17.77 -19.59 5.69
CA MET A 256 -16.73 -18.83 6.34
C MET A 256 -15.36 -19.28 5.82
N PHE A 257 -14.54 -18.29 5.44
CA PHE A 257 -13.15 -18.48 5.04
C PHE A 257 -12.25 -18.01 6.18
N GLU A 258 -11.38 -18.92 6.64
CA GLU A 258 -10.51 -18.65 7.77
C GLU A 258 -9.38 -17.69 7.43
N ILE A 259 -9.02 -16.86 8.40
CA ILE A 259 -7.81 -16.03 8.42
C ILE A 259 -7.14 -16.21 9.78
N TRP A 260 -5.86 -15.92 9.89
CA TRP A 260 -5.10 -16.20 11.12
C TRP A 260 -4.62 -14.92 11.80
N ASP A 261 -4.31 -15.01 13.08
CA ASP A 261 -3.86 -13.87 13.89
C ASP A 261 -2.46 -13.37 13.52
N TRP A 262 -1.61 -14.22 12.94
CA TRP A 262 -0.31 -13.89 12.39
C TRP A 262 -0.37 -13.12 11.03
N VAL A 263 -1.56 -12.86 10.53
CA VAL A 263 -1.80 -12.00 9.35
C VAL A 263 -2.18 -10.60 9.82
N GLY A 264 -1.33 -9.62 9.57
CA GLY A 264 -1.65 -8.21 9.78
C GLY A 264 -2.67 -7.70 8.75
N GLY A 265 -3.60 -6.81 9.15
CA GLY A 265 -4.68 -6.32 8.27
C GLY A 265 -4.17 -5.75 6.94
N ARG A 266 -3.21 -4.84 6.97
CA ARG A 266 -2.61 -4.21 5.77
C ARG A 266 -1.72 -5.12 4.93
N TYR A 267 -1.48 -6.35 5.39
CA TYR A 267 -0.74 -7.42 4.71
C TYR A 267 -1.63 -8.60 4.32
N SER A 268 -2.98 -8.45 4.43
CA SER A 268 -3.90 -9.58 4.40
C SER A 268 -4.46 -9.91 3.01
N LEU A 269 -4.23 -9.10 2.00
CA LEU A 269 -4.81 -9.29 0.66
C LEU A 269 -4.49 -10.65 0.02
N TRP A 270 -3.40 -11.30 0.47
CA TRP A 270 -2.95 -12.62 0.04
C TRP A 270 -3.72 -13.80 0.66
N SER A 271 -4.49 -13.54 1.72
CA SER A 271 -5.33 -14.49 2.46
C SER A 271 -6.74 -14.58 1.85
N ALA A 272 -7.67 -15.16 2.61
CA ALA A 272 -9.10 -15.13 2.28
C ALA A 272 -9.70 -13.71 2.17
N ILE A 273 -9.04 -12.68 2.70
CA ILE A 273 -9.38 -11.27 2.43
C ILE A 273 -9.33 -10.95 0.92
N GLY A 274 -8.54 -11.70 0.16
CA GLY A 274 -8.51 -11.63 -1.31
C GLY A 274 -9.66 -12.37 -2.02
N LEU A 275 -10.64 -12.92 -1.32
CA LEU A 275 -11.77 -13.60 -1.94
C LEU A 275 -12.52 -12.73 -2.98
N PRO A 276 -12.82 -11.44 -2.73
CA PRO A 276 -13.42 -10.59 -3.77
C PRO A 276 -12.53 -10.44 -5.00
N ILE A 277 -11.20 -10.43 -4.84
CA ILE A 277 -10.26 -10.44 -5.98
C ILE A 277 -10.43 -11.73 -6.78
N ALA A 278 -10.36 -12.90 -6.11
CA ALA A 278 -10.47 -14.19 -6.75
C ALA A 278 -11.83 -14.40 -7.46
N LEU A 279 -12.90 -13.86 -6.88
CA LEU A 279 -14.24 -13.85 -7.51
C LEU A 279 -14.28 -12.93 -8.74
N TYR A 280 -13.58 -11.80 -8.72
CA TYR A 280 -13.62 -10.82 -9.80
C TYR A 280 -12.70 -11.19 -10.97
N VAL A 281 -11.44 -11.55 -10.71
CA VAL A 281 -10.46 -11.84 -11.77
C VAL A 281 -10.27 -13.33 -12.05
N GLY A 282 -10.95 -14.20 -11.30
CA GLY A 282 -10.79 -15.66 -11.35
C GLY A 282 -9.63 -16.14 -10.48
N MET A 283 -9.77 -17.36 -9.96
CA MET A 283 -8.78 -17.94 -9.03
C MET A 283 -7.42 -18.15 -9.70
N GLU A 284 -7.36 -18.41 -11.00
CA GLU A 284 -6.10 -18.54 -11.74
C GLU A 284 -5.29 -17.25 -11.69
N ASN A 285 -5.91 -16.09 -11.95
CA ASN A 285 -5.23 -14.80 -11.87
C ASN A 285 -4.87 -14.41 -10.42
N PHE A 286 -5.68 -14.82 -9.44
CA PHE A 286 -5.32 -14.66 -8.03
C PHE A 286 -4.09 -15.51 -7.67
N GLU A 287 -4.00 -16.76 -8.13
CA GLU A 287 -2.82 -17.60 -7.94
C GLU A 287 -1.58 -16.99 -8.63
N ARG A 288 -1.70 -16.44 -9.83
CA ARG A 288 -0.62 -15.70 -10.52
C ARG A 288 -0.17 -14.45 -9.75
N LEU A 289 -1.09 -13.75 -9.09
CA LEU A 289 -0.75 -12.64 -8.18
C LEU A 289 0.13 -13.14 -7.02
N LEU A 290 -0.22 -14.30 -6.43
CA LEU A 290 0.60 -14.94 -5.38
C LEU A 290 1.97 -15.39 -5.92
N ASP A 291 2.03 -15.90 -7.15
CA ASP A 291 3.30 -16.33 -7.78
C ASP A 291 4.28 -15.16 -7.94
N GLY A 292 3.79 -14.00 -8.41
CA GLY A 292 4.63 -12.81 -8.55
C GLY A 292 5.13 -12.27 -7.21
N ALA A 293 4.28 -12.29 -6.19
CA ALA A 293 4.67 -11.91 -4.83
C ALA A 293 5.69 -12.90 -4.23
N HIS A 294 5.53 -14.20 -4.49
CA HIS A 294 6.49 -15.22 -4.08
C HIS A 294 7.86 -15.05 -4.75
N GLU A 295 7.89 -14.65 -6.03
CA GLU A 295 9.15 -14.35 -6.72
C GLU A 295 9.90 -13.18 -6.03
N MET A 296 9.18 -12.14 -5.62
CA MET A 296 9.78 -11.03 -4.86
C MET A 296 10.21 -11.47 -3.45
N ASP A 297 9.47 -12.36 -2.78
CA ASP A 297 9.89 -12.97 -1.51
C ASP A 297 11.20 -13.72 -1.66
N HIS A 298 11.34 -14.52 -2.73
CA HIS A 298 12.57 -15.25 -3.04
C HIS A 298 13.72 -14.28 -3.31
N HIS A 299 13.49 -13.23 -4.09
CA HIS A 299 14.47 -12.17 -4.35
C HIS A 299 14.91 -11.50 -3.03
N PHE A 300 13.96 -11.09 -2.19
CA PHE A 300 14.24 -10.41 -0.94
C PHE A 300 15.06 -11.28 0.03
N ARG A 301 14.75 -12.57 0.12
CA ARG A 301 15.42 -13.51 1.03
C ARG A 301 16.83 -13.88 0.57
N ASN A 302 17.07 -14.00 -0.75
CA ASN A 302 18.26 -14.68 -1.27
C ASN A 302 19.27 -13.74 -1.96
N GLN A 303 18.85 -12.56 -2.45
CA GLN A 303 19.78 -11.65 -3.12
C GLN A 303 20.71 -10.94 -2.12
N PRO A 304 21.99 -10.71 -2.51
CA PRO A 304 22.87 -9.87 -1.72
C PRO A 304 22.25 -8.50 -1.43
N LEU A 305 22.43 -7.96 -0.23
CA LEU A 305 21.81 -6.69 0.19
C LEU A 305 22.04 -5.52 -0.79
N ALA A 306 23.16 -5.53 -1.50
CA ALA A 306 23.52 -4.49 -2.47
C ALA A 306 22.78 -4.61 -3.82
N GLU A 307 22.17 -5.76 -4.11
CA GLU A 307 21.45 -6.09 -5.35
C GLU A 307 19.96 -6.32 -5.10
N ASN A 308 19.54 -6.26 -3.84
CA ASN A 308 18.22 -6.56 -3.35
C ASN A 308 17.32 -5.32 -3.46
N ILE A 309 16.33 -5.32 -4.36
CA ILE A 309 15.50 -4.16 -4.67
C ILE A 309 14.78 -3.59 -3.43
N PRO A 310 14.04 -4.37 -2.63
CA PRO A 310 13.44 -3.90 -1.38
C PRO A 310 14.45 -3.26 -0.42
N VAL A 311 15.63 -3.86 -0.28
CA VAL A 311 16.69 -3.34 0.58
C VAL A 311 17.22 -2.01 0.05
N ILE A 312 17.52 -1.91 -1.25
CA ILE A 312 17.97 -0.66 -1.90
C ILE A 312 16.95 0.46 -1.67
N MET A 313 15.66 0.22 -1.97
CA MET A 313 14.61 1.23 -1.81
C MET A 313 14.39 1.60 -0.33
N GLY A 314 14.43 0.63 0.57
CA GLY A 314 14.34 0.87 2.01
C GLY A 314 15.49 1.74 2.53
N LEU A 315 16.72 1.44 2.11
CA LEU A 315 17.92 2.19 2.45
C LEU A 315 17.90 3.62 1.89
N LEU A 316 17.44 3.81 0.66
CA LEU A 316 17.24 5.14 0.07
C LEU A 316 16.18 5.93 0.84
N GLY A 317 15.10 5.31 1.27
CA GLY A 317 14.10 5.93 2.14
C GLY A 317 14.71 6.41 3.46
N VAL A 318 15.47 5.58 4.16
CA VAL A 318 16.21 5.95 5.36
C VAL A 318 17.19 7.11 5.09
N TRP A 319 17.90 7.07 3.96
CA TRP A 319 18.83 8.11 3.54
C TRP A 319 18.14 9.47 3.42
N TYR A 320 17.00 9.54 2.74
CA TYR A 320 16.28 10.80 2.57
C TYR A 320 15.57 11.27 3.84
N ILE A 321 14.94 10.39 4.59
CA ILE A 321 14.19 10.74 5.81
C ILE A 321 15.13 11.22 6.91
N ASN A 322 16.21 10.48 7.16
CA ASN A 322 17.04 10.69 8.35
C ASN A 322 18.24 11.61 8.12
N PHE A 323 18.76 11.71 6.90
CA PHE A 323 19.93 12.53 6.60
C PHE A 323 19.54 13.79 5.82
N PHE A 324 18.69 13.68 4.80
CA PHE A 324 18.20 14.85 4.06
C PHE A 324 16.99 15.52 4.71
N GLY A 325 16.36 14.90 5.69
CA GLY A 325 15.24 15.46 6.43
C GLY A 325 13.89 15.44 5.68
N SER A 326 13.79 14.68 4.59
CA SER A 326 12.53 14.49 3.87
C SER A 326 11.44 13.94 4.81
N GLN A 327 10.22 14.45 4.69
CA GLN A 327 9.09 14.02 5.53
C GLN A 327 8.05 13.23 4.72
N THR A 328 8.19 13.19 3.41
CA THR A 328 7.19 12.65 2.49
C THR A 328 7.89 11.95 1.34
N GLN A 329 7.20 10.99 0.74
CA GLN A 329 7.60 10.30 -0.49
C GLN A 329 6.39 10.20 -1.40
N ALA A 330 6.54 10.59 -2.66
CA ALA A 330 5.50 10.45 -3.67
C ALA A 330 5.66 9.14 -4.44
N ILE A 331 4.54 8.48 -4.75
CA ILE A 331 4.47 7.33 -5.65
C ILE A 331 3.58 7.73 -6.83
N VAL A 332 4.16 7.77 -8.02
CA VAL A 332 3.49 8.30 -9.21
C VAL A 332 3.47 7.23 -10.31
N PRO A 333 2.42 6.39 -10.34
CA PRO A 333 2.28 5.42 -11.42
C PRO A 333 1.85 6.10 -12.72
N TYR A 334 2.51 5.79 -13.81
CA TYR A 334 2.10 6.17 -15.16
C TYR A 334 1.26 5.05 -15.78
N ASP A 335 0.22 4.71 -15.04
CA ASP A 335 -0.84 3.76 -15.39
C ASP A 335 -2.08 4.13 -14.59
N HIS A 336 -3.20 4.40 -15.26
CA HIS A 336 -4.45 4.77 -14.59
C HIS A 336 -5.01 3.63 -13.74
N SER A 337 -4.79 2.38 -14.14
CA SER A 337 -5.21 1.19 -13.38
C SER A 337 -4.59 1.14 -11.99
N LEU A 338 -3.43 1.78 -11.79
CA LEU A 338 -2.76 1.88 -10.49
C LEU A 338 -3.18 3.11 -9.67
N ALA A 339 -4.34 3.73 -9.96
CA ALA A 339 -4.79 4.94 -9.26
C ALA A 339 -4.92 4.75 -7.75
N ARG A 340 -5.33 3.57 -7.28
CA ARG A 340 -5.42 3.24 -5.84
C ARG A 340 -4.12 2.72 -5.23
N PHE A 341 -3.08 2.47 -6.04
CA PHE A 341 -1.81 1.94 -5.53
C PHE A 341 -1.18 2.83 -4.46
N PRO A 342 -1.06 4.17 -4.66
CA PRO A 342 -0.56 5.06 -3.60
C PRO A 342 -1.39 5.00 -2.31
N SER A 343 -2.72 4.87 -2.40
CA SER A 343 -3.60 4.80 -1.23
C SER A 343 -3.41 3.51 -0.42
N HIS A 344 -3.18 2.38 -1.08
CA HIS A 344 -2.80 1.14 -0.39
C HIS A 344 -1.42 1.27 0.27
N MET A 345 -0.45 1.90 -0.41
CA MET A 345 0.87 2.15 0.15
C MET A 345 0.85 3.13 1.32
N GLN A 346 -0.13 4.04 1.39
CA GLN A 346 -0.34 4.91 2.57
C GLN A 346 -0.57 4.07 3.83
N GLN A 347 -1.54 3.15 3.80
CA GLN A 347 -1.78 2.28 4.95
C GLN A 347 -0.56 1.39 5.22
N LEU A 348 0.00 0.79 4.18
CA LEU A 348 1.12 -0.13 4.29
C LEU A 348 2.32 0.50 5.01
N ASP A 349 2.76 1.70 4.63
CA ASP A 349 3.96 2.34 5.19
C ASP A 349 3.63 3.15 6.45
N MET A 350 2.61 4.03 6.40
CA MET A 350 2.34 4.98 7.48
C MET A 350 1.84 4.29 8.75
N GLU A 351 0.99 3.27 8.63
CA GLU A 351 0.52 2.49 9.77
C GLU A 351 1.63 1.59 10.33
N SER A 352 2.53 1.08 9.47
CA SER A 352 3.65 0.24 9.89
C SER A 352 4.76 1.04 10.57
N ASN A 353 5.20 2.13 9.95
CA ASN A 353 6.43 2.83 10.31
C ASN A 353 6.20 4.20 10.98
N GLY A 354 4.95 4.67 11.07
CA GLY A 354 4.56 5.87 11.81
C GLY A 354 4.62 5.64 13.32
N LYS A 355 5.81 5.43 13.88
CA LYS A 355 6.02 5.04 15.28
C LYS A 355 6.90 6.04 16.03
N VAL A 356 6.60 6.28 17.30
CA VAL A 356 7.37 7.12 18.21
C VAL A 356 8.13 6.32 19.26
N THR A 357 8.04 4.99 19.21
CA THR A 357 8.59 4.06 20.22
C THR A 357 9.34 2.93 19.52
N ASN A 358 10.52 2.60 20.00
CA ASN A 358 11.31 1.49 19.49
C ASN A 358 10.81 0.13 20.03
N ARG A 359 11.38 -0.97 19.51
CA ARG A 359 11.02 -2.35 19.91
C ARG A 359 11.22 -2.66 21.39
N THR A 360 11.97 -1.85 22.12
CA THR A 360 12.21 -2.01 23.58
C THR A 360 11.37 -1.05 24.42
N GLY A 361 10.38 -0.35 23.84
CA GLY A 361 9.48 0.54 24.54
C GLY A 361 10.03 1.95 24.80
N GLN A 362 11.20 2.30 24.27
CA GLN A 362 11.81 3.61 24.47
C GLN A 362 11.34 4.61 23.40
N ARG A 363 11.05 5.84 23.82
CA ARG A 363 10.74 6.92 22.90
C ARG A 363 11.96 7.24 22.02
N ILE A 364 11.73 7.35 20.71
CA ILE A 364 12.77 7.67 19.73
C ILE A 364 12.90 9.18 19.50
N SER A 365 14.09 9.62 19.08
CA SER A 365 14.41 11.02 18.76
C SER A 365 14.76 11.24 17.27
N TYR A 366 14.61 10.21 16.45
CA TYR A 366 14.81 10.26 15.00
C TYR A 366 13.47 10.08 14.27
N LYS A 367 13.43 10.50 13.01
CA LYS A 367 12.24 10.37 12.17
C LYS A 367 12.07 8.91 11.70
N THR A 368 10.82 8.51 11.56
CA THR A 368 10.41 7.22 10.96
C THR A 368 9.34 7.50 9.89
N GLY A 369 8.76 6.50 9.28
CA GLY A 369 7.64 6.52 8.37
C GLY A 369 7.35 7.86 7.65
N PRO A 370 7.60 7.98 6.34
CA PRO A 370 7.25 9.18 5.59
C PRO A 370 5.73 9.28 5.40
N VAL A 371 5.23 10.47 5.11
CA VAL A 371 3.89 10.62 4.52
C VAL A 371 3.95 10.10 3.09
N ILE A 372 3.24 9.03 2.81
CA ILE A 372 3.10 8.46 1.46
C ILE A 372 1.91 9.10 0.77
N TRP A 373 2.08 9.52 -0.49
CA TRP A 373 1.03 10.10 -1.29
C TRP A 373 1.37 9.98 -2.79
N GLY A 374 0.41 10.28 -3.64
CA GLY A 374 0.61 10.30 -5.08
C GLY A 374 -0.70 10.04 -5.81
N THR A 375 -0.65 10.24 -7.11
CA THR A 375 -1.73 9.95 -8.07
C THR A 375 -1.11 9.54 -9.39
N PRO A 376 -1.88 8.99 -10.33
CA PRO A 376 -1.34 8.68 -11.65
C PRO A 376 -0.75 9.91 -12.35
N GLY A 377 0.40 9.72 -13.00
CA GLY A 377 0.82 10.59 -14.10
C GLY A 377 -0.09 10.33 -15.32
N THR A 378 -0.46 11.31 -16.08
CA THR A 378 -0.06 12.71 -16.15
C THR A 378 -0.87 13.64 -15.22
N ASN A 379 -1.96 13.16 -14.63
CA ASN A 379 -2.82 13.97 -13.74
C ASN A 379 -2.01 14.64 -12.63
N GLY A 380 -1.12 13.90 -11.95
CA GLY A 380 -0.25 14.44 -10.92
C GLY A 380 0.59 15.64 -11.37
N GLN A 381 1.06 15.65 -12.64
CA GLN A 381 1.84 16.75 -13.19
C GLN A 381 1.06 18.07 -13.15
N HIS A 382 -0.25 18.02 -13.37
CA HIS A 382 -1.13 19.19 -13.36
C HIS A 382 -1.72 19.52 -11.98
N ALA A 383 -1.36 18.73 -10.94
CA ALA A 383 -1.87 18.93 -9.59
C ALA A 383 -0.80 19.42 -8.60
N TYR A 384 0.38 18.79 -8.56
CA TYR A 384 1.35 19.05 -7.51
C TYR A 384 2.83 19.04 -7.96
N PHE A 385 3.16 18.85 -9.22
CA PHE A 385 4.55 18.83 -9.67
C PHE A 385 5.23 20.19 -9.54
N GLN A 386 4.48 21.30 -9.49
CA GLN A 386 5.02 22.61 -9.10
C GLN A 386 5.77 22.53 -7.76
N LEU A 387 5.17 21.88 -6.76
CA LEU A 387 5.81 21.67 -5.45
C LEU A 387 7.05 20.77 -5.55
N ILE A 388 6.97 19.71 -6.33
CA ILE A 388 8.08 18.75 -6.46
C ILE A 388 9.27 19.41 -7.15
N HIS A 389 9.05 20.20 -8.20
CA HIS A 389 10.11 20.87 -8.96
C HIS A 389 10.70 22.07 -8.24
N GLN A 390 9.88 23.02 -7.79
CA GLN A 390 10.32 24.32 -7.29
C GLN A 390 9.99 24.58 -5.81
N GLY A 391 9.33 23.65 -5.12
CA GLY A 391 9.05 23.78 -3.71
C GLY A 391 10.30 23.70 -2.84
N THR A 392 10.18 24.18 -1.60
CA THR A 392 11.28 24.19 -0.60
C THR A 392 11.57 22.84 0.03
N GLN A 393 10.65 21.88 -0.10
CA GLN A 393 10.78 20.53 0.46
C GLN A 393 11.46 19.59 -0.54
N LEU A 394 12.29 18.68 -0.03
CA LEU A 394 12.83 17.58 -0.80
C LEU A 394 11.84 16.41 -0.75
N ILE A 395 11.30 16.03 -1.89
CA ILE A 395 10.32 14.95 -2.05
C ILE A 395 10.91 13.88 -2.96
N PRO A 396 11.36 12.74 -2.44
CA PRO A 396 11.70 11.59 -3.27
C PRO A 396 10.47 11.07 -4.01
N VAL A 397 10.64 10.67 -5.27
CA VAL A 397 9.55 10.20 -6.13
C VAL A 397 9.85 8.79 -6.63
N ASP A 398 8.89 7.88 -6.51
CA ASP A 398 8.92 6.58 -7.20
C ASP A 398 8.01 6.67 -8.44
N PHE A 399 8.58 6.62 -9.63
CA PHE A 399 7.88 6.47 -10.89
C PHE A 399 7.64 5.00 -11.19
N VAL A 400 6.41 4.61 -11.55
CA VAL A 400 6.04 3.24 -11.93
C VAL A 400 5.57 3.26 -13.37
N LEU A 401 6.34 2.65 -14.28
CA LEU A 401 6.19 2.78 -15.73
C LEU A 401 5.99 1.41 -16.41
N PRO A 402 4.76 0.95 -16.69
CA PRO A 402 4.54 -0.16 -17.61
C PRO A 402 4.83 0.27 -19.04
N ILE A 403 5.58 -0.55 -19.79
CA ILE A 403 5.95 -0.27 -21.18
C ILE A 403 4.73 -0.40 -22.10
N ASN A 404 3.87 -1.40 -21.86
CA ASN A 404 2.70 -1.69 -22.68
C ASN A 404 1.41 -1.54 -21.89
N SER A 405 0.40 -0.95 -22.52
CA SER A 405 -0.97 -0.86 -22.00
C SER A 405 -1.79 -2.11 -22.31
N HIS A 406 -2.85 -2.36 -21.53
CA HIS A 406 -3.92 -3.29 -21.89
C HIS A 406 -4.86 -2.71 -22.96
N TYR A 407 -4.87 -1.39 -23.12
CA TYR A 407 -5.67 -0.63 -24.08
C TYR A 407 -4.75 0.06 -25.06
N PRO A 408 -4.36 -0.63 -26.17
CA PRO A 408 -3.31 -0.15 -27.08
C PRO A 408 -3.88 0.88 -28.09
N GLU A 409 -4.31 2.02 -27.57
CA GLU A 409 -4.66 3.17 -28.42
C GLU A 409 -3.41 3.83 -29.02
N VAL A 410 -3.56 4.37 -30.21
CA VAL A 410 -2.47 4.96 -30.98
C VAL A 410 -1.80 6.08 -30.17
N ASP A 411 -0.48 6.00 -30.01
CA ASP A 411 0.41 6.97 -29.36
C ASP A 411 0.18 7.25 -27.86
N HIS A 412 -0.94 6.85 -27.25
CA HIS A 412 -1.20 7.16 -25.84
C HIS A 412 -0.08 6.63 -24.93
N GLN A 413 0.34 5.38 -25.11
CA GLN A 413 1.36 4.77 -24.25
C GLN A 413 2.74 5.40 -24.44
N SER A 414 3.14 5.72 -25.66
CA SER A 414 4.42 6.38 -25.94
C SER A 414 4.47 7.80 -25.39
N ILE A 415 3.37 8.54 -25.50
CA ILE A 415 3.23 9.88 -24.91
C ILE A 415 3.30 9.79 -23.38
N LEU A 416 2.61 8.83 -22.76
CA LEU A 416 2.60 8.62 -21.32
C LEU A 416 4.01 8.31 -20.79
N LEU A 417 4.73 7.37 -21.44
CA LEU A 417 6.11 7.03 -21.10
C LEU A 417 7.06 8.21 -21.28
N ALA A 418 6.93 8.97 -22.38
CA ALA A 418 7.73 10.17 -22.62
C ALA A 418 7.55 11.19 -21.50
N ASN A 419 6.32 11.39 -21.01
CA ASN A 419 6.05 12.25 -19.87
C ASN A 419 6.73 11.75 -18.59
N GLY A 420 6.61 10.48 -18.25
CA GLY A 420 7.25 9.90 -17.06
C GLY A 420 8.78 10.05 -17.07
N LEU A 421 9.39 9.75 -18.22
CA LEU A 421 10.84 9.88 -18.40
C LEU A 421 11.29 11.34 -18.34
N ALA A 422 10.53 12.26 -18.98
CA ALA A 422 10.82 13.69 -18.98
C ALA A 422 10.73 14.28 -17.56
N GLN A 423 9.73 13.91 -16.75
CA GLN A 423 9.63 14.37 -15.37
C GLN A 423 10.82 13.89 -14.53
N SER A 424 11.20 12.64 -14.65
CA SER A 424 12.34 12.08 -13.94
C SER A 424 13.66 12.76 -14.35
N GLU A 425 13.85 13.09 -15.64
CA GLU A 425 15.00 13.84 -16.12
C GLU A 425 14.99 15.28 -15.61
N ALA A 426 13.86 15.99 -15.73
CA ALA A 426 13.72 17.38 -15.31
C ALA A 426 13.96 17.53 -13.80
N LEU A 427 13.46 16.62 -12.97
CA LEU A 427 13.70 16.60 -11.52
C LEU A 427 15.19 16.45 -11.19
N MET A 428 15.91 15.59 -11.89
CA MET A 428 17.34 15.40 -11.71
C MET A 428 18.14 16.60 -12.20
N LYS A 429 17.89 17.06 -13.42
CA LYS A 429 18.71 18.01 -14.14
C LYS A 429 18.45 19.47 -13.71
N GLY A 430 17.17 19.83 -13.55
CA GLY A 430 16.77 21.22 -13.37
C GLY A 430 17.08 22.10 -14.58
N LYS A 431 17.00 23.42 -14.37
CA LYS A 431 17.36 24.46 -15.33
C LYS A 431 18.00 25.62 -14.58
N ASN A 432 19.25 25.92 -14.85
CA ASN A 432 20.00 26.95 -14.14
C ASN A 432 19.71 28.37 -14.70
N ALA A 433 20.21 29.40 -13.99
CA ALA A 433 19.98 30.79 -14.35
C ALA A 433 20.49 31.15 -15.75
N GLU A 434 21.62 30.60 -16.20
CA GLU A 434 22.19 30.85 -17.52
C GLU A 434 21.31 30.24 -18.64
N GLU A 435 20.82 29.05 -18.45
CA GLU A 435 19.91 28.37 -19.35
C GLU A 435 18.58 29.14 -19.47
N VAL A 436 18.01 29.55 -18.33
CA VAL A 436 16.78 30.36 -18.31
C VAL A 436 16.99 31.74 -18.98
N ARG A 437 18.11 32.40 -18.69
CA ARG A 437 18.42 33.70 -19.28
C ARG A 437 18.50 33.62 -20.81
N ARG A 438 19.17 32.58 -21.33
CA ARG A 438 19.26 32.36 -22.77
C ARG A 438 17.89 32.16 -23.42
N GLU A 439 17.04 31.33 -22.80
CA GLU A 439 15.68 31.08 -23.28
C GLU A 439 14.83 32.38 -23.27
N LEU A 440 14.91 33.16 -22.18
CA LEU A 440 14.18 34.41 -22.08
C LEU A 440 14.61 35.41 -23.17
N VAL A 441 15.92 35.50 -23.45
CA VAL A 441 16.43 36.32 -24.55
C VAL A 441 15.92 35.83 -25.91
N GLU A 442 15.90 34.52 -26.14
CA GLU A 442 15.34 33.91 -27.35
C GLU A 442 13.83 34.13 -27.48
N GLU A 443 13.09 34.20 -26.35
CA GLU A 443 11.67 34.55 -26.27
C GLU A 443 11.41 36.07 -26.44
N GLY A 444 12.46 36.92 -26.47
CA GLY A 444 12.38 38.37 -26.70
C GLY A 444 12.30 39.23 -25.44
N PHE A 445 12.55 38.65 -24.25
CA PHE A 445 12.61 39.41 -22.99
C PHE A 445 13.96 40.10 -22.83
N GLU A 446 13.95 41.35 -22.34
CA GLU A 446 15.16 42.16 -22.13
C GLU A 446 15.06 43.00 -20.84
N GLY A 447 16.20 43.50 -20.37
CA GLY A 447 16.30 44.49 -19.28
C GLY A 447 15.63 44.05 -17.97
N GLU A 448 14.87 44.95 -17.37
CA GLU A 448 14.21 44.72 -16.06
C GLU A 448 13.16 43.61 -16.10
N GLU A 449 12.48 43.43 -17.20
CA GLU A 449 11.45 42.41 -17.38
C GLU A 449 12.08 40.99 -17.34
N LEU A 450 13.20 40.79 -18.04
CA LEU A 450 13.97 39.57 -18.02
C LEU A 450 14.46 39.25 -16.58
N GLU A 451 15.07 40.25 -15.91
CA GLU A 451 15.61 40.06 -14.56
C GLU A 451 14.52 39.76 -13.52
N ALA A 452 13.33 40.34 -13.67
CA ALA A 452 12.19 40.04 -12.81
C ALA A 452 11.66 38.63 -13.02
N LEU A 453 11.64 38.11 -14.26
CA LEU A 453 11.11 36.80 -14.58
C LEU A 453 12.11 35.65 -14.33
N LEU A 454 13.40 35.91 -14.47
CA LEU A 454 14.49 34.95 -14.38
C LEU A 454 14.39 34.04 -13.14
N PRO A 455 14.26 34.55 -11.88
CA PRO A 455 14.24 33.70 -10.69
C PRO A 455 13.03 32.77 -10.65
N HIS A 456 11.92 33.12 -11.29
CA HIS A 456 10.70 32.31 -11.31
C HIS A 456 10.77 31.13 -12.28
N LYS A 457 11.62 31.20 -13.30
CA LYS A 457 11.81 30.15 -14.31
C LYS A 457 13.00 29.21 -14.01
N ILE A 458 13.74 29.43 -12.93
CA ILE A 458 14.81 28.54 -12.48
C ILE A 458 14.22 27.27 -11.86
N PHE A 459 14.71 26.12 -12.28
CA PHE A 459 14.39 24.83 -11.68
C PHE A 459 15.63 24.32 -10.92
N PRO A 460 15.57 24.19 -9.59
CA PRO A 460 16.74 23.79 -8.80
C PRO A 460 17.35 22.46 -9.21
N GLY A 461 16.55 21.55 -9.78
CA GLY A 461 17.00 20.19 -10.04
C GLY A 461 17.40 19.45 -8.77
N ASN A 462 18.24 18.42 -8.91
CA ASN A 462 18.80 17.66 -7.80
C ASN A 462 17.71 17.03 -6.91
N ARG A 463 16.54 16.75 -7.51
CA ARG A 463 15.36 16.11 -6.88
C ARG A 463 15.43 14.61 -7.15
N PRO A 464 15.45 13.77 -6.10
CA PRO A 464 15.68 12.34 -6.26
C PRO A 464 14.45 11.62 -6.78
N SER A 465 14.69 10.63 -7.63
CA SER A 465 13.65 9.69 -8.05
C SER A 465 14.19 8.29 -8.29
N ASN A 466 13.32 7.31 -8.10
CA ASN A 466 13.46 5.94 -8.58
C ASN A 466 12.53 5.76 -9.78
N THR A 467 12.87 4.86 -10.69
CA THR A 467 12.00 4.43 -11.78
C THR A 467 11.89 2.91 -11.76
N LEU A 468 10.68 2.41 -11.52
CA LEU A 468 10.30 1.02 -11.66
C LEU A 468 9.70 0.83 -13.05
N ILE A 469 10.31 -0.02 -13.88
CA ILE A 469 9.86 -0.26 -15.25
C ILE A 469 9.69 -1.76 -15.49
N PHE A 470 8.64 -2.14 -16.22
CA PHE A 470 8.29 -3.52 -16.54
C PHE A 470 7.48 -3.58 -17.85
N ALA A 471 7.37 -4.76 -18.43
CA ALA A 471 6.76 -4.94 -19.75
C ALA A 471 5.26 -4.56 -19.77
N LYS A 472 4.46 -5.08 -18.83
CA LYS A 472 3.02 -4.88 -18.75
C LYS A 472 2.52 -5.18 -17.34
N LEU A 473 1.43 -4.52 -16.91
CA LEU A 473 0.78 -4.81 -15.63
C LEU A 473 0.00 -6.13 -15.74
N THR A 474 0.57 -7.18 -15.20
CA THR A 474 -0.04 -8.51 -15.09
C THR A 474 -0.34 -8.84 -13.63
N PRO A 475 -1.12 -9.87 -13.32
CA PRO A 475 -1.29 -10.31 -11.94
C PRO A 475 0.04 -10.56 -11.23
N GLU A 476 0.99 -11.26 -11.87
CA GLU A 476 2.32 -11.51 -11.30
C GLU A 476 3.09 -10.22 -11.04
N MET A 477 3.08 -9.30 -11.99
CA MET A 477 3.78 -8.02 -11.84
C MET A 477 3.20 -7.19 -10.69
N LEU A 478 1.87 -7.15 -10.57
CA LEU A 478 1.22 -6.44 -9.48
C LEU A 478 1.55 -7.08 -8.13
N GLY A 479 1.53 -8.42 -8.05
CA GLY A 479 1.96 -9.17 -6.86
C GLY A 479 3.40 -8.84 -6.46
N LYS A 480 4.29 -8.81 -7.45
CA LYS A 480 5.71 -8.45 -7.29
C LYS A 480 5.88 -7.01 -6.77
N LEU A 481 5.14 -6.05 -7.30
CA LEU A 481 5.16 -4.64 -6.86
C LEU A 481 4.67 -4.47 -5.42
N VAL A 482 3.55 -5.09 -5.04
CA VAL A 482 3.03 -4.98 -3.67
C VAL A 482 4.03 -5.61 -2.69
N ALA A 483 4.53 -6.81 -2.96
CA ALA A 483 5.50 -7.48 -2.10
C ALA A 483 6.81 -6.69 -1.96
N LEU A 484 7.26 -6.02 -3.02
CA LEU A 484 8.41 -5.11 -3.00
C LEU A 484 8.24 -4.03 -1.92
N TYR A 485 7.08 -3.35 -1.89
CA TYR A 485 6.84 -2.30 -0.91
C TYR A 485 6.61 -2.84 0.50
N GLU A 486 6.01 -4.02 0.66
CA GLU A 486 5.91 -4.70 1.97
C GLU A 486 7.30 -4.95 2.56
N HIS A 487 8.23 -5.47 1.76
CA HIS A 487 9.61 -5.70 2.20
C HIS A 487 10.41 -4.40 2.39
N LYS A 488 10.20 -3.37 1.55
CA LYS A 488 10.78 -2.03 1.76
C LYS A 488 10.41 -1.48 3.14
N VAL A 489 9.15 -1.56 3.51
CA VAL A 489 8.63 -1.12 4.81
C VAL A 489 9.26 -1.92 5.96
N PHE A 490 9.38 -3.23 5.81
CA PHE A 490 10.07 -4.08 6.78
C PHE A 490 11.54 -3.68 6.95
N VAL A 491 12.28 -3.48 5.86
CA VAL A 491 13.69 -3.03 5.89
C VAL A 491 13.84 -1.74 6.68
N GLN A 492 13.00 -0.76 6.44
CA GLN A 492 13.02 0.50 7.16
C GLN A 492 12.72 0.32 8.65
N GLY A 493 11.71 -0.48 8.99
CA GLY A 493 11.36 -0.80 10.37
C GLY A 493 12.48 -1.48 11.15
N VAL A 494 13.22 -2.39 10.52
CA VAL A 494 14.40 -3.03 11.11
C VAL A 494 15.51 -2.02 11.38
N ILE A 495 15.83 -1.15 10.40
CA ILE A 495 16.86 -0.12 10.56
C ILE A 495 16.50 0.88 11.67
N TRP A 496 15.23 1.30 11.74
CA TRP A 496 14.73 2.19 12.79
C TRP A 496 14.49 1.49 14.12
N ASN A 497 14.65 0.17 14.17
CA ASN A 497 14.38 -0.65 15.36
C ASN A 497 12.99 -0.40 15.96
N ILE A 498 11.98 -0.32 15.10
CA ILE A 498 10.57 -0.14 15.47
C ILE A 498 9.75 -1.40 15.17
N ASN A 499 8.57 -1.52 15.78
CA ASN A 499 7.64 -2.59 15.49
C ASN A 499 6.70 -2.19 14.36
N SER A 500 6.95 -2.69 13.14
CA SER A 500 6.18 -2.33 11.93
C SER A 500 4.85 -3.09 11.80
N PHE A 501 4.54 -4.05 12.67
CA PHE A 501 3.42 -4.98 12.48
C PHE A 501 2.28 -4.83 13.47
N ASP A 502 2.37 -3.88 14.41
CA ASP A 502 1.28 -3.43 15.28
C ASP A 502 0.67 -2.10 14.81
N GLN A 503 -0.44 -1.67 15.44
CA GLN A 503 -1.14 -0.42 15.14
C GLN A 503 -1.82 0.22 16.36
N TRP A 504 -1.17 0.28 17.50
CA TRP A 504 -1.73 0.81 18.76
C TRP A 504 -2.27 2.25 18.62
N GLY A 505 -1.73 3.04 17.68
CA GLY A 505 -2.12 4.43 17.45
C GLY A 505 -3.58 4.63 17.01
N VAL A 506 -4.27 3.60 16.52
CA VAL A 506 -5.66 3.70 16.07
C VAL A 506 -6.68 3.32 17.16
N GLU A 507 -6.25 2.84 18.34
CA GLU A 507 -7.14 2.29 19.37
C GLU A 507 -7.83 3.39 20.19
N LEU A 508 -7.15 4.49 20.52
CA LEU A 508 -7.71 5.57 21.33
C LEU A 508 -8.95 6.21 20.67
N GLY A 509 -8.87 6.46 19.36
CA GLY A 509 -10.00 7.04 18.61
C GLY A 509 -11.26 6.17 18.69
N LYS A 510 -11.11 4.85 18.56
CA LYS A 510 -12.23 3.89 18.69
C LYS A 510 -12.85 3.91 20.09
N GLN A 511 -12.01 3.92 21.13
CA GLN A 511 -12.49 4.00 22.51
C GLN A 511 -13.32 5.27 22.75
N LEU A 512 -12.83 6.42 22.28
CA LEU A 512 -13.55 7.70 22.41
C LEU A 512 -14.84 7.71 21.58
N ALA A 513 -14.82 7.18 20.37
CA ALA A 513 -16.00 7.09 19.52
C ALA A 513 -17.10 6.25 20.17
N ASN A 514 -16.75 5.12 20.79
CA ASN A 514 -17.70 4.27 21.53
C ASN A 514 -18.32 4.98 22.74
N ALA A 515 -17.58 5.89 23.38
CA ALA A 515 -18.11 6.70 24.48
C ALA A 515 -19.04 7.82 23.97
N ILE A 516 -18.67 8.51 22.90
CA ILE A 516 -19.42 9.64 22.33
C ILE A 516 -20.70 9.20 21.61
N TRP A 517 -20.70 8.05 20.95
CA TRP A 517 -21.84 7.60 20.14
C TRP A 517 -23.18 7.51 20.89
N PRO A 518 -23.28 6.91 22.10
CA PRO A 518 -24.52 6.93 22.89
C PRO A 518 -24.96 8.35 23.24
N GLU A 519 -24.01 9.24 23.49
CA GLU A 519 -24.28 10.62 23.83
C GLU A 519 -24.93 11.41 22.67
N LEU A 520 -24.55 11.09 21.44
CA LEU A 520 -25.17 11.68 20.25
C LEU A 520 -26.58 11.16 20.00
N LYS A 521 -27.00 10.03 20.59
CA LYS A 521 -28.32 9.40 20.38
C LYS A 521 -29.37 9.81 21.40
N SER A 522 -28.98 10.34 22.53
CA SER A 522 -29.88 10.64 23.65
C SER A 522 -29.69 12.06 24.16
N ASP A 523 -30.75 12.64 24.75
CA ASP A 523 -30.68 13.92 25.44
C ASP A 523 -30.16 13.83 26.89
N GLY A 524 -29.59 12.68 27.24
CA GLY A 524 -29.00 12.41 28.55
C GLY A 524 -27.76 13.26 28.85
N ASN A 525 -27.18 13.04 30.02
CA ASN A 525 -25.98 13.74 30.46
C ASN A 525 -24.80 13.42 29.50
N ILE A 526 -24.04 14.46 29.15
CA ILE A 526 -22.75 14.33 28.43
C ILE A 526 -21.69 14.04 29.48
N ALA A 527 -20.88 13.02 29.26
CA ALA A 527 -19.75 12.69 30.12
C ALA A 527 -18.68 13.80 30.13
N VAL A 528 -17.63 13.62 30.90
CA VAL A 528 -16.57 14.62 30.98
C VAL A 528 -15.66 14.50 29.76
N HIS A 529 -15.84 15.42 28.82
CA HIS A 529 -14.95 15.65 27.68
C HIS A 529 -14.25 17.01 27.81
N ASP A 530 -13.34 17.31 26.91
CA ASP A 530 -12.85 18.69 26.76
C ASP A 530 -13.99 19.64 26.33
N SER A 531 -13.76 20.93 26.50
CA SER A 531 -14.81 21.94 26.24
C SER A 531 -15.25 21.97 24.76
N SER A 532 -14.36 21.67 23.81
CA SER A 532 -14.69 21.63 22.39
C SER A 532 -15.61 20.44 22.09
N THR A 533 -15.21 19.22 22.47
CA THR A 533 -16.01 18.01 22.26
C THR A 533 -17.38 18.11 22.90
N THR A 534 -17.46 18.57 24.17
CA THR A 534 -18.73 18.78 24.88
C THR A 534 -19.66 19.73 24.14
N ASN A 535 -19.16 20.87 23.67
CA ASN A 535 -20.01 21.87 23.00
C ASN A 535 -20.38 21.43 21.58
N LEU A 536 -19.51 20.68 20.88
CA LEU A 536 -19.86 20.09 19.58
C LEU A 536 -20.97 19.03 19.70
N ILE A 537 -20.95 18.17 20.73
CA ILE A 537 -22.03 17.23 21.01
C ILE A 537 -23.37 17.99 21.24
N LYS A 538 -23.34 19.05 22.04
CA LYS A 538 -24.55 19.89 22.28
C LYS A 538 -25.06 20.53 20.99
N LEU A 539 -24.15 21.08 20.18
CA LEU A 539 -24.50 21.70 18.90
C LEU A 539 -25.11 20.68 17.93
N ILE A 540 -24.51 19.49 17.82
CA ILE A 540 -25.02 18.42 16.96
C ILE A 540 -26.42 18.01 17.41
N ARG A 541 -26.68 17.85 18.73
CA ARG A 541 -28.02 17.55 19.27
C ARG A 541 -29.04 18.64 18.94
N GLN A 542 -28.61 19.92 18.96
CA GLN A 542 -29.48 21.06 18.65
C GLN A 542 -29.83 21.18 17.16
N LEU A 543 -28.91 20.72 16.28
CA LEU A 543 -29.07 20.82 14.83
C LEU A 543 -29.63 19.54 14.18
N ARG A 544 -29.80 18.47 14.95
CA ARG A 544 -30.53 17.28 14.49
C ARG A 544 -32.03 17.55 14.52
N ASP A 545 -32.69 17.44 13.36
CA ASP A 545 -34.14 17.47 13.20
C ASP A 545 -34.79 16.20 13.75
#